data_f5038bcd52b195e1d29355af38fa95da
#
_entry.id   f5038bcd52b195e1d29355af38fa95da
#
_cell.length_a   1.000
_cell.length_b   1.000
_cell.length_c   1.000
_cell.angle_alpha   90.00
_cell.angle_beta   90.00
_cell.angle_gamma   90.00
#
_symmetry.space_group_name_H-M   'P 1'
#
loop_
_entity.id
_entity.type
_entity.pdbx_description
1 polymer ?
#
loop_
_entity_poly.entity_id
_entity_poly.type
_entity_poly.pdbx_seq_one_letter_code
_entity_poly.pdbx_strand_id
1 'polypeptide(L)'
;ISLPVSCAGTVCFHGQAEFHPLKFIGALAEELEIYEETPVKEVEEHLVKTPGGSVRADKIVFAVHFPFINFPGMYFARMHQERSYVLALENAGTVDGLYIREGEDVLSFRQYKQYLLLGGQAHRTGENREGGRYEKLKEAAGKMYPQSRIAACWSAQDCMTTDCVPFIGPYAADRPDWYVATGFCKWGMSSAMVSAMLLKDMICGINNPYTEVFAPSRFSGEEIPQLLEDTGKSVKGLTKRFFHMPQETVDELPRGHGGVIDTSQGKTGVYKTEDGQLFQVDIGCPHMGCELTWNPDERSWDCPCHGSRFDYKGNRIDGPAEEGIALESSLE
;
A
#
# COMPACT_ATOMS: atom_id res chain seq x y z
N ILE A 1 -26.69 -14.26 -11.52
CA ILE A 1 -25.73 -13.15 -11.45
C ILE A 1 -25.59 -12.60 -12.85
N SER A 2 -25.62 -11.28 -12.99
CA SER A 2 -25.48 -10.58 -14.28
C SER A 2 -24.02 -10.45 -14.77
N LEU A 3 -23.05 -11.12 -14.09
CA LEU A 3 -21.64 -11.06 -14.45
C LEU A 3 -21.26 -12.17 -15.43
N PRO A 4 -20.40 -11.89 -16.43
CA PRO A 4 -19.91 -12.87 -17.39
C PRO A 4 -18.75 -13.72 -16.81
N VAL A 5 -18.96 -14.24 -15.59
CA VAL A 5 -17.98 -15.07 -14.89
C VAL A 5 -18.58 -16.44 -14.56
N SER A 6 -17.78 -17.50 -14.77
CA SER A 6 -18.16 -18.83 -14.32
C SER A 6 -17.83 -18.96 -12.83
N CYS A 7 -18.78 -19.45 -12.03
CA CYS A 7 -18.59 -19.73 -10.62
C CYS A 7 -19.40 -20.97 -10.20
N ALA A 8 -18.93 -21.67 -9.19
CA ALA A 8 -19.60 -22.84 -8.62
C ALA A 8 -20.82 -22.47 -7.76
N GLY A 9 -20.84 -21.28 -7.22
CA GLY A 9 -21.91 -20.75 -6.39
C GLY A 9 -21.64 -19.32 -5.98
N THR A 10 -22.62 -18.69 -5.34
CA THR A 10 -22.52 -17.30 -4.86
C THR A 10 -23.10 -17.18 -3.46
N VAL A 11 -22.50 -16.29 -2.67
CA VAL A 11 -23.05 -15.82 -1.39
C VAL A 11 -23.47 -14.37 -1.59
N CYS A 12 -24.70 -14.02 -1.20
CA CYS A 12 -25.24 -12.69 -1.33
C CYS A 12 -25.52 -12.09 0.06
N PHE A 13 -24.95 -10.92 0.32
CA PHE A 13 -25.24 -10.14 1.52
C PHE A 13 -26.23 -9.02 1.14
N HIS A 14 -27.45 -9.10 1.66
CA HIS A 14 -28.47 -8.09 1.44
C HIS A 14 -28.31 -6.90 2.38
N GLY A 15 -28.92 -5.77 2.02
CA GLY A 15 -28.91 -4.56 2.85
C GLY A 15 -27.55 -3.85 2.93
N GLN A 16 -26.66 -4.13 1.98
CA GLN A 16 -25.40 -3.42 1.82
C GLN A 16 -25.59 -2.07 1.14
N ALA A 17 -24.59 -1.19 1.27
CA ALA A 17 -24.60 0.10 0.63
C ALA A 17 -23.24 0.43 0.03
N GLU A 18 -23.23 1.28 -0.99
CA GLU A 18 -22.03 1.90 -1.51
C GLU A 18 -22.14 3.42 -1.42
N PHE A 19 -21.02 4.09 -1.32
CA PHE A 19 -20.94 5.54 -1.27
C PHE A 19 -19.66 6.05 -1.94
N HIS A 20 -19.59 7.35 -2.15
CA HIS A 20 -18.41 8.00 -2.72
C HIS A 20 -17.46 8.44 -1.61
N PRO A 21 -16.31 7.75 -1.39
CA PRO A 21 -15.42 8.02 -0.25
C PRO A 21 -14.97 9.47 -0.14
N LEU A 22 -14.52 10.08 -1.25
CA LEU A 22 -14.03 11.46 -1.25
C LEU A 22 -15.11 12.48 -0.90
N LYS A 23 -16.37 12.25 -1.31
CA LYS A 23 -17.47 13.14 -0.90
C LYS A 23 -17.79 13.01 0.58
N PHE A 24 -17.74 11.80 1.11
CA PHE A 24 -17.95 11.56 2.53
C PHE A 24 -16.85 12.20 3.37
N ILE A 25 -15.58 11.98 3.02
CA ILE A 25 -14.42 12.57 3.71
C ILE A 25 -14.45 14.10 3.58
N GLY A 26 -14.77 14.63 2.38
CA GLY A 26 -14.88 16.07 2.16
C GLY A 26 -15.90 16.73 3.08
N ALA A 27 -17.08 16.11 3.26
CA ALA A 27 -18.10 16.62 4.17
C ALA A 27 -17.65 16.58 5.65
N LEU A 28 -16.92 15.53 6.07
CA LEU A 28 -16.35 15.48 7.42
C LEU A 28 -15.25 16.51 7.64
N ALA A 29 -14.45 16.78 6.62
CA ALA A 29 -13.32 17.70 6.68
C ALA A 29 -13.74 19.16 6.92
N GLU A 30 -14.96 19.55 6.53
CA GLU A 30 -15.49 20.91 6.72
C GLU A 30 -15.60 21.29 8.21
N GLU A 31 -15.72 20.30 9.11
CA GLU A 31 -15.86 20.53 10.55
C GLU A 31 -14.55 20.28 11.34
N LEU A 32 -13.45 19.95 10.65
CA LEU A 32 -12.19 19.59 11.28
C LEU A 32 -11.09 20.61 11.00
N GLU A 33 -10.21 20.82 11.97
CA GLU A 33 -8.98 21.56 11.79
C GLU A 33 -7.93 20.64 11.16
N ILE A 34 -7.59 20.85 9.88
CA ILE A 34 -6.70 20.01 9.10
C ILE A 34 -5.51 20.86 8.60
N TYR A 35 -4.31 20.35 8.83
CA TYR A 35 -3.06 20.93 8.35
C TYR A 35 -2.51 20.06 7.22
N GLU A 36 -2.77 20.45 5.99
CA GLU A 36 -2.22 19.80 4.79
C GLU A 36 -0.74 20.14 4.60
N GLU A 37 -0.03 19.34 3.78
CA GLU A 37 1.40 19.51 3.48
C GLU A 37 2.29 19.68 4.73
N THR A 38 1.84 19.10 5.83
CA THR A 38 2.47 19.20 7.15
C THR A 38 2.92 17.82 7.63
N PRO A 39 3.97 17.24 7.04
CA PRO A 39 4.42 15.89 7.38
C PRO A 39 4.93 15.85 8.82
N VAL A 40 4.41 14.91 9.60
CA VAL A 40 4.95 14.61 10.93
C VAL A 40 6.29 13.88 10.75
N LYS A 41 7.35 14.39 11.39
CA LYS A 41 8.70 13.83 11.33
C LYS A 41 9.07 13.02 12.57
N GLU A 42 8.57 13.44 13.69
CA GLU A 42 8.91 12.84 14.97
C GLU A 42 7.75 12.98 15.95
N VAL A 43 7.59 12.00 16.82
CA VAL A 43 6.62 12.04 17.91
C VAL A 43 7.33 11.64 19.20
N GLU A 44 7.27 12.52 20.21
CA GLU A 44 7.84 12.31 21.54
C GLU A 44 6.74 12.51 22.59
N GLU A 45 6.40 11.47 23.33
CA GLU A 45 5.34 11.50 24.35
C GLU A 45 4.07 12.24 23.87
N HIS A 46 3.94 13.52 24.23
CA HIS A 46 2.82 14.39 23.89
C HIS A 46 3.16 15.46 22.83
N LEU A 47 4.31 15.38 22.20
CA LEU A 47 4.81 16.38 21.26
C LEU A 47 4.95 15.76 19.85
N VAL A 48 4.25 16.33 18.89
CA VAL A 48 4.32 15.99 17.46
C VAL A 48 5.14 17.08 16.75
N LYS A 49 6.23 16.69 16.09
CA LYS A 49 7.14 17.62 15.38
C LYS A 49 6.92 17.57 13.87
N THR A 50 6.87 18.75 13.28
CA THR A 50 6.76 18.96 11.83
C THR A 50 7.79 20.00 11.38
N PRO A 51 8.09 20.12 10.08
CA PRO A 51 8.97 21.18 9.57
C PRO A 51 8.50 22.60 9.89
N GLY A 52 7.19 22.81 10.02
CA GLY A 52 6.57 24.11 10.31
C GLY A 52 6.42 24.44 11.80
N GLY A 53 6.69 23.49 12.70
CA GLY A 53 6.52 23.68 14.15
C GLY A 53 6.16 22.40 14.87
N SER A 54 5.68 22.55 16.12
CA SER A 54 5.33 21.41 16.96
C SER A 54 3.93 21.58 17.55
N VAL A 55 3.22 20.46 17.69
CA VAL A 55 1.90 20.40 18.32
C VAL A 55 1.99 19.55 19.58
N ARG A 56 1.45 20.06 20.68
CA ARG A 56 1.31 19.29 21.92
C ARG A 56 -0.14 18.79 22.05
N ALA A 57 -0.29 17.50 22.34
CA ALA A 57 -1.60 16.87 22.49
C ALA A 57 -1.60 15.87 23.65
N ASP A 58 -2.73 15.75 24.37
CA ASP A 58 -2.88 14.77 25.45
C ASP A 58 -3.00 13.33 24.90
N LYS A 59 -3.56 13.19 23.70
CA LYS A 59 -3.72 11.90 23.01
C LYS A 59 -3.25 12.05 21.58
N ILE A 60 -2.54 11.06 21.06
CA ILE A 60 -2.04 11.01 19.68
C ILE A 60 -2.59 9.76 19.01
N VAL A 61 -3.24 9.93 17.85
CA VAL A 61 -3.78 8.82 17.05
C VAL A 61 -3.02 8.72 15.74
N PHE A 62 -2.35 7.59 15.54
CA PHE A 62 -1.70 7.24 14.29
C PHE A 62 -2.71 6.57 13.35
N ALA A 63 -3.50 7.38 12.65
CA ALA A 63 -4.46 6.94 11.64
C ALA A 63 -3.79 6.95 10.26
N VAL A 64 -2.69 6.25 10.14
CA VAL A 64 -1.81 6.22 8.95
C VAL A 64 -1.90 4.87 8.26
N HIS A 65 -1.69 4.86 6.94
CA HIS A 65 -1.74 3.64 6.15
C HIS A 65 -0.73 2.61 6.68
N PHE A 66 0.54 3.00 6.81
CA PHE A 66 1.59 2.20 7.44
C PHE A 66 2.28 3.04 8.52
N PRO A 67 2.37 2.58 9.79
CA PRO A 67 3.04 3.33 10.85
C PRO A 67 4.52 3.57 10.52
N PHE A 68 4.95 4.83 10.59
CA PHE A 68 6.32 5.25 10.28
C PHE A 68 7.23 5.27 11.53
N ILE A 69 6.66 5.26 12.72
CA ILE A 69 7.41 5.09 13.97
C ILE A 69 7.68 3.61 14.20
N ASN A 70 8.90 3.18 13.96
CA ASN A 70 9.28 1.77 14.05
C ASN A 70 9.26 1.23 15.48
N PHE A 71 9.68 2.04 16.46
CA PHE A 71 9.75 1.69 17.87
C PHE A 71 9.04 2.72 18.75
N PRO A 72 8.28 2.28 19.75
CA PRO A 72 8.00 0.89 20.13
C PRO A 72 7.09 0.14 19.15
N GLY A 73 6.12 -0.38 19.10
CA GLY A 73 5.11 -0.96 18.21
C GLY A 73 5.57 -2.07 17.26
N MET A 74 6.72 -1.93 16.62
CA MET A 74 7.30 -2.89 15.67
C MET A 74 6.33 -3.36 14.56
N TYR A 75 5.50 -2.45 14.04
CA TYR A 75 4.49 -2.77 13.03
C TYR A 75 5.10 -3.28 11.72
N PHE A 76 6.32 -2.82 11.40
CA PHE A 76 7.07 -3.28 10.22
C PHE A 76 7.31 -4.80 10.22
N ALA A 77 7.39 -5.46 11.38
CA ALA A 77 7.57 -6.91 11.48
C ALA A 77 6.25 -7.69 11.39
N ARG A 78 5.11 -7.01 11.43
CA ARG A 78 3.78 -7.61 11.59
C ARG A 78 2.82 -7.29 10.45
N MET A 79 3.29 -6.54 9.46
CA MET A 79 2.50 -6.12 8.32
C MET A 79 3.35 -6.07 7.05
N HIS A 80 2.71 -6.26 5.93
CA HIS A 80 3.27 -6.01 4.60
C HIS A 80 2.28 -5.21 3.76
N GLN A 81 2.68 -4.81 2.57
CA GLN A 81 1.77 -4.11 1.67
C GLN A 81 1.56 -4.90 0.38
N GLU A 82 0.32 -4.87 -0.11
CA GLU A 82 -0.08 -5.45 -1.39
C GLU A 82 -0.61 -4.37 -2.31
N ARG A 83 -0.35 -4.52 -3.61
CA ARG A 83 -0.94 -3.68 -4.66
C ARG A 83 -2.00 -4.44 -5.41
N SER A 84 -3.05 -3.71 -5.79
CA SER A 84 -4.12 -4.19 -6.68
C SER A 84 -4.33 -3.17 -7.79
N TYR A 85 -4.75 -3.64 -8.95
CA TYR A 85 -4.94 -2.85 -10.16
C TYR A 85 -6.41 -2.71 -10.49
N VAL A 86 -6.79 -1.59 -11.09
CA VAL A 86 -8.18 -1.28 -11.46
C VAL A 86 -8.22 -0.73 -12.88
N LEU A 87 -9.20 -1.18 -13.65
CA LEU A 87 -9.60 -0.60 -14.94
C LEU A 87 -10.99 0.03 -14.79
N ALA A 88 -11.16 1.23 -15.31
CA ALA A 88 -12.46 1.83 -15.54
C ALA A 88 -12.89 1.56 -16.98
N LEU A 89 -13.95 0.78 -17.17
CA LEU A 89 -14.45 0.34 -18.47
C LEU A 89 -15.72 1.11 -18.84
N GLU A 90 -15.71 1.74 -20.01
CA GLU A 90 -16.91 2.24 -20.67
C GLU A 90 -17.53 1.16 -21.56
N ASN A 91 -18.82 1.20 -21.77
CA ASN A 91 -19.58 0.25 -22.60
C ASN A 91 -19.48 -1.22 -22.15
N ALA A 92 -19.20 -1.46 -20.88
CA ALA A 92 -19.15 -2.79 -20.28
C ALA A 92 -20.52 -3.30 -19.76
N GLY A 93 -21.60 -2.54 -20.01
CA GLY A 93 -22.89 -2.79 -19.38
C GLY A 93 -22.94 -2.27 -17.94
N THR A 94 -23.94 -2.71 -17.19
CA THR A 94 -24.15 -2.30 -15.80
C THR A 94 -24.18 -3.51 -14.89
N VAL A 95 -23.70 -3.33 -13.65
CA VAL A 95 -23.82 -4.29 -12.56
C VAL A 95 -24.67 -3.69 -11.45
N ASP A 96 -25.45 -4.51 -10.78
CA ASP A 96 -26.46 -4.14 -9.79
C ASP A 96 -25.96 -4.25 -8.34
N GLY A 97 -24.64 -4.41 -8.15
CA GLY A 97 -24.02 -4.54 -6.82
C GLY A 97 -22.50 -4.50 -6.86
N LEU A 98 -21.93 -4.78 -5.72
CA LEU A 98 -20.50 -4.99 -5.55
C LEU A 98 -20.22 -6.49 -5.57
N TYR A 99 -19.25 -6.92 -6.37
CA TYR A 99 -18.94 -8.34 -6.51
C TYR A 99 -17.45 -8.56 -6.31
N ILE A 100 -17.11 -9.65 -5.61
CA ILE A 100 -15.77 -10.18 -5.48
C ILE A 100 -15.80 -11.64 -5.91
N ARG A 101 -14.97 -11.98 -6.90
CA ARG A 101 -14.75 -13.36 -7.32
C ARG A 101 -13.52 -13.88 -6.62
N GLU A 102 -13.69 -14.97 -5.87
CA GLU A 102 -12.60 -15.74 -5.26
C GLU A 102 -12.07 -16.80 -6.23
N GLY A 103 -10.83 -17.24 -6.06
CA GLY A 103 -10.16 -18.25 -6.86
C GLY A 103 -8.77 -17.83 -7.31
N GLU A 104 -8.23 -18.46 -8.34
CA GLU A 104 -6.89 -18.17 -8.87
C GLU A 104 -6.75 -16.72 -9.36
N ASP A 105 -7.80 -16.20 -9.99
CA ASP A 105 -7.88 -14.82 -10.43
C ASP A 105 -8.95 -14.08 -9.59
N VAL A 106 -8.53 -13.48 -8.49
CA VAL A 106 -9.42 -12.63 -7.69
C VAL A 106 -9.77 -11.39 -8.50
N LEU A 107 -11.05 -11.19 -8.76
CA LEU A 107 -11.57 -10.05 -9.49
C LEU A 107 -12.67 -9.36 -8.68
N SER A 108 -12.71 -8.04 -8.74
CA SER A 108 -13.79 -7.25 -8.16
C SER A 108 -14.50 -6.42 -9.23
N PHE A 109 -15.82 -6.24 -9.04
CA PHE A 109 -16.67 -5.50 -9.99
C PHE A 109 -17.52 -4.52 -9.21
N ARG A 110 -17.54 -3.27 -9.68
CA ARG A 110 -18.32 -2.20 -9.08
C ARG A 110 -18.77 -1.22 -10.16
N GLN A 111 -20.00 -0.75 -10.07
CA GLN A 111 -20.47 0.34 -10.92
C GLN A 111 -20.09 1.70 -10.35
N TYR A 112 -19.64 2.61 -11.21
CA TYR A 112 -19.52 4.03 -10.90
C TYR A 112 -20.00 4.87 -12.10
N LYS A 113 -21.19 5.44 -11.99
CA LYS A 113 -21.87 6.12 -13.11
C LYS A 113 -21.91 5.22 -14.35
N GLN A 114 -21.33 5.68 -15.48
CA GLN A 114 -21.24 4.89 -16.73
C GLN A 114 -20.09 3.89 -16.77
N TYR A 115 -19.23 3.87 -15.76
CA TYR A 115 -18.05 3.03 -15.75
C TYR A 115 -18.26 1.76 -14.92
N LEU A 116 -17.86 0.63 -15.47
CA LEU A 116 -17.62 -0.57 -14.69
C LEU A 116 -16.16 -0.54 -14.20
N LEU A 117 -15.96 -0.57 -12.89
CA LEU A 117 -14.64 -0.71 -12.29
C LEU A 117 -14.34 -2.20 -12.13
N LEU A 118 -13.30 -2.66 -12.82
CA LEU A 118 -12.80 -4.03 -12.76
C LEU A 118 -11.47 -4.00 -12.02
N GLY A 119 -11.41 -4.62 -10.83
CA GLY A 119 -10.20 -4.74 -10.01
C GLY A 119 -9.64 -6.15 -10.00
N GLY A 120 -8.32 -6.27 -9.75
CA GLY A 120 -7.67 -7.58 -9.64
C GLY A 120 -6.15 -7.52 -9.70
N GLN A 121 -5.52 -8.67 -9.96
CA GLN A 121 -4.08 -8.84 -10.14
C GLN A 121 -3.24 -8.40 -8.93
N ALA A 122 -3.74 -8.66 -7.72
CA ALA A 122 -3.05 -8.33 -6.48
C ALA A 122 -1.69 -9.06 -6.36
N HIS A 123 -0.71 -8.37 -5.79
CA HIS A 123 0.59 -8.94 -5.46
C HIS A 123 1.24 -8.17 -4.30
N ARG A 124 2.19 -8.79 -3.60
CA ARG A 124 2.99 -8.10 -2.61
C ARG A 124 3.84 -7.01 -3.28
N THR A 125 3.83 -5.80 -2.73
CA THR A 125 4.64 -4.69 -3.24
C THR A 125 6.12 -5.08 -3.32
N GLY A 126 6.78 -4.72 -4.41
CA GLY A 126 8.18 -5.10 -4.69
C GLY A 126 8.36 -6.49 -5.32
N GLU A 127 7.29 -7.25 -5.58
CA GLU A 127 7.35 -8.57 -6.22
C GLU A 127 6.89 -8.57 -7.70
N ASN A 128 6.64 -7.40 -8.30
CA ASN A 128 6.23 -7.27 -9.71
C ASN A 128 7.38 -6.88 -10.64
N ARG A 129 8.42 -7.71 -10.73
CA ARG A 129 9.61 -7.41 -11.55
C ARG A 129 9.37 -7.59 -13.04
N GLU A 130 8.54 -8.56 -13.40
CA GLU A 130 8.26 -8.91 -14.79
C GLU A 130 7.18 -8.01 -15.41
N GLY A 131 6.36 -7.35 -14.57
CA GLY A 131 5.24 -6.54 -15.02
C GLY A 131 4.08 -7.38 -15.56
N GLY A 132 3.25 -6.75 -16.42
CA GLY A 132 2.15 -7.40 -17.13
C GLY A 132 0.88 -7.53 -16.31
N ARG A 133 0.75 -6.87 -15.16
CA ARG A 133 -0.47 -6.92 -14.33
C ARG A 133 -1.63 -6.21 -14.99
N TYR A 134 -1.37 -5.03 -15.56
CA TYR A 134 -2.39 -4.32 -16.33
C TYR A 134 -2.78 -5.10 -17.58
N GLU A 135 -1.84 -5.72 -18.29
CA GLU A 135 -2.11 -6.52 -19.50
C GLU A 135 -3.01 -7.71 -19.18
N LYS A 136 -2.73 -8.46 -18.11
CA LYS A 136 -3.59 -9.57 -17.66
C LYS A 136 -5.01 -9.09 -17.32
N LEU A 137 -5.12 -7.95 -16.65
CA LEU A 137 -6.42 -7.38 -16.32
C LEU A 137 -7.17 -6.88 -17.57
N LYS A 138 -6.45 -6.30 -18.56
CA LYS A 138 -6.99 -5.90 -19.86
C LYS A 138 -7.45 -7.10 -20.68
N GLU A 139 -6.70 -8.20 -20.66
CA GLU A 139 -7.09 -9.46 -21.33
C GLU A 139 -8.37 -10.03 -20.70
N ALA A 140 -8.46 -10.04 -19.36
CA ALA A 140 -9.68 -10.46 -18.66
C ALA A 140 -10.86 -9.58 -19.01
N ALA A 141 -10.68 -8.26 -19.04
CA ALA A 141 -11.70 -7.29 -19.47
C ALA A 141 -12.15 -7.54 -20.93
N GLY A 142 -11.20 -7.74 -21.85
CA GLY A 142 -11.52 -8.01 -23.26
C GLY A 142 -12.29 -9.32 -23.48
N LYS A 143 -12.02 -10.35 -22.68
CA LYS A 143 -12.76 -11.62 -22.73
C LYS A 143 -14.18 -11.47 -22.18
N MET A 144 -14.35 -10.74 -21.09
CA MET A 144 -15.65 -10.56 -20.40
C MET A 144 -16.52 -9.48 -21.06
N TYR A 145 -15.89 -8.42 -21.55
CA TYR A 145 -16.57 -7.23 -22.08
C TYR A 145 -15.93 -6.78 -23.40
N PRO A 146 -16.07 -7.55 -24.49
CA PRO A 146 -15.35 -7.32 -25.75
C PRO A 146 -15.68 -6.00 -26.45
N GLN A 147 -16.79 -5.36 -26.09
CA GLN A 147 -17.21 -4.06 -26.63
C GLN A 147 -16.76 -2.88 -25.73
N SER A 148 -16.13 -3.17 -24.60
CA SER A 148 -15.72 -2.12 -23.65
C SER A 148 -14.50 -1.37 -24.14
N ARG A 149 -14.36 -0.13 -23.64
CA ARG A 149 -13.19 0.72 -23.83
C ARG A 149 -12.62 1.07 -22.45
N ILE A 150 -11.31 0.97 -22.29
CA ILE A 150 -10.61 1.40 -21.08
C ILE A 150 -10.56 2.92 -21.05
N ALA A 151 -11.23 3.55 -20.10
CA ALA A 151 -11.24 4.99 -19.90
C ALA A 151 -10.10 5.45 -18.97
N ALA A 152 -9.77 4.64 -17.97
CA ALA A 152 -8.67 4.90 -17.04
C ALA A 152 -8.15 3.59 -16.44
N CYS A 153 -6.91 3.61 -15.94
CA CYS A 153 -6.34 2.55 -15.14
C CYS A 153 -5.50 3.16 -14.00
N TRP A 154 -5.50 2.49 -12.86
CA TRP A 154 -4.68 2.86 -11.71
C TRP A 154 -4.44 1.65 -10.82
N SER A 155 -3.57 1.81 -9.84
CA SER A 155 -3.36 0.83 -8.80
C SER A 155 -3.51 1.46 -7.42
N ALA A 156 -3.78 0.63 -6.43
CA ALA A 156 -3.86 1.02 -5.03
C ALA A 156 -3.06 0.06 -4.17
N GLN A 157 -2.59 0.53 -3.02
CA GLN A 157 -1.81 -0.24 -2.08
C GLN A 157 -2.60 -0.42 -0.78
N ASP A 158 -2.57 -1.62 -0.23
CA ASP A 158 -3.27 -2.00 0.99
C ASP A 158 -2.29 -2.55 2.01
N CYS A 159 -2.51 -2.20 3.27
CA CYS A 159 -1.73 -2.66 4.41
C CYS A 159 -2.35 -3.94 4.96
N MET A 160 -1.59 -5.03 4.92
CA MET A 160 -2.02 -6.36 5.31
C MET A 160 -1.38 -6.75 6.63
N THR A 161 -2.19 -7.11 7.62
CA THR A 161 -1.74 -7.76 8.86
C THR A 161 -1.59 -9.26 8.64
N THR A 162 -0.83 -9.94 9.48
CA THR A 162 -0.61 -11.40 9.37
C THR A 162 -1.89 -12.23 9.56
N ASP A 163 -2.82 -11.75 10.37
CA ASP A 163 -4.10 -12.41 10.68
C ASP A 163 -5.31 -11.83 9.93
N CYS A 164 -5.07 -10.87 9.03
CA CYS A 164 -6.11 -10.12 8.31
C CYS A 164 -7.11 -9.37 9.21
N VAL A 165 -6.78 -9.13 10.48
CA VAL A 165 -7.55 -8.31 11.40
C VAL A 165 -6.84 -6.98 11.60
N PRO A 166 -7.50 -5.81 11.49
CA PRO A 166 -6.89 -4.50 11.73
C PRO A 166 -6.24 -4.36 13.10
N PHE A 167 -5.20 -3.53 13.21
CA PHE A 167 -4.66 -3.09 14.49
C PHE A 167 -5.34 -1.78 14.89
N ILE A 168 -6.15 -1.82 15.98
CA ILE A 168 -6.88 -0.67 16.52
C ILE A 168 -6.74 -0.66 18.03
N GLY A 169 -6.13 0.37 18.58
CA GLY A 169 -5.96 0.47 20.04
C GLY A 169 -4.69 1.18 20.47
N PRO A 170 -4.21 0.96 21.71
CA PRO A 170 -2.94 1.52 22.18
C PRO A 170 -1.78 1.13 21.27
N TYR A 171 -0.95 2.12 20.92
CA TYR A 171 0.17 1.94 19.98
C TYR A 171 1.20 0.94 20.50
N ALA A 172 1.52 1.02 21.78
CA ALA A 172 2.40 0.11 22.49
C ALA A 172 2.13 0.19 23.99
N ALA A 173 2.53 -0.81 24.75
CA ALA A 173 2.25 -0.91 26.19
C ALA A 173 2.89 0.23 27.02
N ASP A 174 4.01 0.76 26.58
CA ASP A 174 4.75 1.85 27.23
C ASP A 174 4.34 3.25 26.71
N ARG A 175 3.30 3.33 25.88
CA ARG A 175 2.76 4.58 25.33
C ARG A 175 1.24 4.65 25.49
N PRO A 176 0.75 4.88 26.71
CA PRO A 176 -0.69 4.79 27.02
C PRO A 176 -1.54 5.87 26.34
N ASP A 177 -0.92 6.96 25.88
CA ASP A 177 -1.58 8.09 25.22
C ASP A 177 -1.46 8.09 23.70
N TRP A 178 -0.79 7.06 23.15
CA TRP A 178 -0.66 6.84 21.72
C TRP A 178 -1.62 5.73 21.29
N TYR A 179 -2.34 5.98 20.23
CA TYR A 179 -3.28 5.03 19.61
C TYR A 179 -2.94 4.81 18.15
N VAL A 180 -3.33 3.68 17.61
CA VAL A 180 -3.15 3.35 16.20
C VAL A 180 -4.41 2.80 15.58
N ALA A 181 -4.59 3.08 14.29
CA ALA A 181 -5.58 2.43 13.43
C ALA A 181 -4.92 2.17 12.08
N THR A 182 -4.62 0.90 11.78
CA THR A 182 -3.88 0.49 10.58
C THR A 182 -4.14 -0.97 10.21
N GLY A 183 -3.61 -1.43 9.07
CA GLY A 183 -3.69 -2.83 8.68
C GLY A 183 -5.09 -3.23 8.25
N PHE A 184 -5.77 -2.43 7.44
CA PHE A 184 -7.20 -2.61 7.12
C PHE A 184 -7.50 -3.69 6.07
N CYS A 185 -6.47 -4.38 5.54
CA CYS A 185 -6.62 -5.59 4.74
C CYS A 185 -7.66 -5.46 3.61
N LYS A 186 -7.60 -4.38 2.81
CA LYS A 186 -8.52 -4.03 1.71
C LYS A 186 -9.95 -3.63 2.12
N TRP A 187 -10.22 -3.55 3.45
CA TRP A 187 -11.52 -3.15 4.02
C TRP A 187 -11.47 -1.75 4.66
N GLY A 188 -10.74 -0.83 4.04
CA GLY A 188 -10.44 0.48 4.61
C GLY A 188 -11.63 1.27 5.09
N MET A 189 -12.73 1.32 4.34
CA MET A 189 -13.89 2.16 4.68
C MET A 189 -14.66 1.64 5.90
N SER A 190 -14.95 0.35 5.98
CA SER A 190 -15.61 -0.25 7.15
C SER A 190 -14.69 -0.27 8.37
N SER A 191 -13.42 -0.62 8.17
CA SER A 191 -12.43 -0.63 9.26
C SER A 191 -12.16 0.76 9.83
N ALA A 192 -12.22 1.83 9.03
CA ALA A 192 -12.10 3.20 9.52
C ALA A 192 -13.24 3.57 10.46
N MET A 193 -14.48 3.16 10.15
CA MET A 193 -15.63 3.40 11.03
C MET A 193 -15.53 2.61 12.34
N VAL A 194 -15.14 1.33 12.26
CA VAL A 194 -14.87 0.49 13.46
C VAL A 194 -13.77 1.13 14.31
N SER A 195 -12.68 1.60 13.66
CA SER A 195 -11.59 2.29 14.36
C SER A 195 -12.05 3.54 15.09
N ALA A 196 -12.85 4.38 14.43
CA ALA A 196 -13.38 5.59 15.02
C ALA A 196 -14.23 5.29 16.28
N MET A 197 -15.08 4.27 16.20
CA MET A 197 -15.93 3.84 17.33
C MET A 197 -15.09 3.30 18.49
N LEU A 198 -14.16 2.40 18.22
CA LEU A 198 -13.31 1.78 19.25
C LEU A 198 -12.37 2.80 19.91
N LEU A 199 -11.68 3.62 19.10
CA LEU A 199 -10.76 4.63 19.63
C LEU A 199 -11.49 5.70 20.44
N LYS A 200 -12.66 6.14 20.00
CA LYS A 200 -13.51 7.05 20.76
C LYS A 200 -13.86 6.45 22.13
N ASP A 201 -14.31 5.19 22.16
CA ASP A 201 -14.68 4.52 23.42
C ASP A 201 -13.46 4.39 24.35
N MET A 202 -12.29 3.96 23.82
CA MET A 202 -11.05 3.86 24.59
C MET A 202 -10.60 5.21 25.17
N ILE A 203 -10.59 6.27 24.35
CA ILE A 203 -10.17 7.61 24.78
C ILE A 203 -11.12 8.20 25.82
N CYS A 204 -12.41 7.90 25.72
CA CYS A 204 -13.42 8.31 26.69
C CYS A 204 -13.55 7.39 27.92
N GLY A 205 -12.75 6.32 28.02
CA GLY A 205 -12.81 5.36 29.12
C GLY A 205 -14.07 4.50 29.14
N ILE A 206 -14.71 4.31 27.98
CA ILE A 206 -15.90 3.47 27.81
C ILE A 206 -15.44 2.05 27.50
N ASN A 207 -15.95 1.08 28.26
CA ASN A 207 -15.64 -0.33 27.98
C ASN A 207 -16.35 -0.81 26.71
N ASN A 208 -15.57 -1.38 25.78
CA ASN A 208 -16.08 -1.94 24.55
C ASN A 208 -15.59 -3.40 24.41
N PRO A 209 -16.48 -4.39 24.28
CA PRO A 209 -16.12 -5.81 24.28
C PRO A 209 -15.25 -6.24 23.08
N TYR A 210 -15.21 -5.44 22.02
CA TYR A 210 -14.41 -5.73 20.82
C TYR A 210 -12.97 -5.22 20.90
N THR A 211 -12.62 -4.46 21.94
CA THR A 211 -11.27 -3.88 22.09
C THR A 211 -10.16 -4.92 21.97
N GLU A 212 -10.33 -6.07 22.62
CA GLU A 212 -9.32 -7.14 22.64
C GLU A 212 -9.12 -7.78 21.27
N VAL A 213 -10.17 -7.89 20.46
CA VAL A 213 -10.12 -8.48 19.11
C VAL A 213 -9.18 -7.70 18.19
N PHE A 214 -9.21 -6.37 18.28
CA PHE A 214 -8.45 -5.47 17.43
C PHE A 214 -7.16 -4.97 18.09
N ALA A 215 -6.90 -5.34 19.35
CA ALA A 215 -5.75 -4.82 20.09
C ALA A 215 -4.43 -5.07 19.38
N PRO A 216 -3.54 -4.06 19.21
CA PRO A 216 -2.22 -4.26 18.65
C PRO A 216 -1.33 -5.22 19.45
N SER A 217 -1.65 -5.40 20.73
CA SER A 217 -0.95 -6.35 21.63
C SER A 217 -1.37 -7.81 21.45
N ARG A 218 -2.45 -8.08 20.65
CA ARG A 218 -2.86 -9.46 20.38
C ARG A 218 -1.75 -10.21 19.67
N PHE A 219 -1.52 -11.40 20.07
CA PHE A 219 -0.57 -12.33 19.45
C PHE A 219 -1.14 -13.75 19.54
N SER A 220 -1.28 -14.41 18.40
CA SER A 220 -1.62 -15.83 18.35
C SER A 220 -0.40 -16.65 17.93
N GLY A 221 -0.22 -17.82 18.51
CA GLY A 221 0.86 -18.74 18.10
C GLY A 221 0.77 -19.18 16.62
N GLU A 222 -0.40 -19.03 16.01
CA GLU A 222 -0.66 -19.31 14.60
C GLU A 222 0.00 -18.31 13.66
N GLU A 223 0.34 -17.11 14.14
CA GLU A 223 1.03 -16.08 13.37
C GLU A 223 2.53 -16.34 13.19
N ILE A 224 3.12 -17.23 14.00
CA ILE A 224 4.57 -17.49 13.99
C ILE A 224 5.09 -17.89 12.60
N PRO A 225 4.47 -18.81 11.85
CA PRO A 225 4.94 -19.15 10.51
C PRO A 225 4.96 -17.97 9.55
N GLN A 226 3.89 -17.17 9.54
CA GLN A 226 3.77 -15.98 8.68
C GLN A 226 4.78 -14.88 9.09
N LEU A 227 4.95 -14.65 10.38
CA LEU A 227 5.93 -13.73 10.93
C LEU A 227 7.37 -14.15 10.55
N LEU A 228 7.67 -15.45 10.59
CA LEU A 228 8.96 -15.98 10.15
C LEU A 228 9.16 -15.83 8.64
N GLU A 229 8.12 -16.03 7.84
CA GLU A 229 8.17 -15.83 6.39
C GLU A 229 8.40 -14.36 6.04
N ASP A 230 7.64 -13.44 6.63
CA ASP A 230 7.75 -12.00 6.39
C ASP A 230 9.09 -11.44 6.89
N THR A 231 9.55 -11.90 8.06
CA THR A 231 10.90 -11.59 8.57
C THR A 231 11.97 -12.16 7.63
N GLY A 232 11.79 -13.39 7.15
CA GLY A 232 12.69 -14.02 6.18
C GLY A 232 12.77 -13.24 4.86
N LYS A 233 11.65 -12.75 4.34
CA LYS A 233 11.61 -11.88 3.14
C LYS A 233 12.31 -10.54 3.39
N SER A 234 12.12 -9.95 4.55
CA SER A 234 12.78 -8.69 4.93
C SER A 234 14.29 -8.87 5.10
N VAL A 235 14.74 -9.94 5.78
CA VAL A 235 16.18 -10.29 5.90
C VAL A 235 16.78 -10.58 4.53
N LYS A 236 16.07 -11.32 3.66
CA LYS A 236 16.52 -11.58 2.28
C LYS A 236 16.63 -10.29 1.48
N GLY A 237 15.72 -9.34 1.65
CA GLY A 237 15.79 -8.02 1.02
C GLY A 237 17.01 -7.20 1.48
N LEU A 238 17.31 -7.23 2.78
CA LEU A 238 18.50 -6.59 3.36
C LEU A 238 19.79 -7.22 2.84
N THR A 239 19.87 -8.56 2.85
CA THR A 239 21.09 -9.28 2.44
C THR A 239 21.32 -9.23 0.93
N LYS A 240 20.27 -9.15 0.14
CA LYS A 240 20.32 -9.10 -1.33
C LYS A 240 21.17 -7.93 -1.83
N ARG A 241 21.09 -6.77 -1.18
CA ARG A 241 21.91 -5.59 -1.50
C ARG A 241 23.42 -5.92 -1.54
N PHE A 242 23.88 -6.88 -0.71
CA PHE A 242 25.29 -7.23 -0.57
C PHE A 242 25.73 -8.41 -1.46
N PHE A 243 24.80 -9.31 -1.82
CA PHE A 243 25.15 -10.59 -2.47
C PHE A 243 24.64 -10.75 -3.90
N HIS A 244 23.74 -9.88 -4.37
CA HIS A 244 23.22 -10.00 -5.72
C HIS A 244 24.17 -9.29 -6.71
N MET A 245 24.62 -10.00 -7.75
CA MET A 245 25.34 -9.37 -8.85
C MET A 245 24.35 -8.68 -9.78
N PRO A 246 24.61 -7.43 -10.20
CA PRO A 246 23.81 -6.77 -11.23
C PRO A 246 23.89 -7.57 -12.52
N GLN A 247 22.80 -7.64 -13.25
CA GLN A 247 22.70 -8.46 -14.47
C GLN A 247 22.84 -7.65 -15.75
N GLU A 248 22.83 -6.32 -15.66
CA GLU A 248 22.76 -5.43 -16.83
C GLU A 248 23.77 -4.29 -16.74
N THR A 249 24.23 -3.83 -17.87
CA THR A 249 24.96 -2.57 -18.03
C THR A 249 24.02 -1.47 -18.53
N VAL A 250 24.41 -0.19 -18.41
CA VAL A 250 23.59 0.94 -18.92
C VAL A 250 23.23 0.79 -20.39
N ASP A 251 24.15 0.23 -21.19
CA ASP A 251 23.96 0.05 -22.62
C ASP A 251 22.93 -1.05 -22.94
N GLU A 252 22.91 -2.10 -22.12
CA GLU A 252 21.98 -3.23 -22.26
C GLU A 252 20.57 -2.90 -21.76
N LEU A 253 20.40 -1.85 -20.91
CA LEU A 253 19.11 -1.47 -20.39
C LEU A 253 18.19 -0.94 -21.51
N PRO A 254 17.03 -1.58 -21.76
CA PRO A 254 16.11 -1.13 -22.79
C PRO A 254 15.54 0.26 -22.50
N ARG A 255 15.18 1.00 -23.53
CA ARG A 255 14.44 2.26 -23.38
C ARG A 255 13.06 1.99 -22.76
N GLY A 256 12.60 2.91 -21.95
CA GLY A 256 11.35 2.77 -21.19
C GLY A 256 11.45 1.82 -19.98
N HIS A 257 12.66 1.33 -19.66
CA HIS A 257 12.85 0.31 -18.61
C HIS A 257 13.80 0.78 -17.51
N GLY A 258 13.65 0.18 -16.33
CA GLY A 258 14.53 0.41 -15.17
C GLY A 258 15.19 -0.90 -14.72
N GLY A 259 16.40 -0.80 -14.24
CA GLY A 259 17.18 -1.94 -13.74
C GLY A 259 18.23 -1.52 -12.72
N VAL A 260 18.77 -2.50 -11.99
CA VAL A 260 19.87 -2.29 -11.04
C VAL A 260 21.19 -2.57 -11.77
N ILE A 261 22.06 -1.57 -11.80
CA ILE A 261 23.33 -1.63 -12.54
C ILE A 261 24.49 -1.46 -11.55
N ASP A 262 25.64 -2.03 -11.86
CA ASP A 262 26.89 -1.81 -11.14
C ASP A 262 27.61 -0.59 -11.73
N THR A 263 27.86 0.39 -10.91
CA THR A 263 28.60 1.60 -11.26
C THR A 263 29.88 1.68 -10.45
N SER A 264 30.76 2.60 -10.80
CA SER A 264 31.98 2.86 -10.03
C SER A 264 31.70 3.28 -8.57
N GLN A 265 30.48 3.69 -8.28
CA GLN A 265 30.03 4.08 -6.93
C GLN A 265 29.25 2.98 -6.21
N GLY A 266 29.08 1.80 -6.83
CA GLY A 266 28.31 0.67 -6.33
C GLY A 266 27.01 0.45 -7.10
N LYS A 267 26.13 -0.36 -6.54
CA LYS A 267 24.83 -0.67 -7.17
C LYS A 267 23.91 0.53 -7.17
N THR A 268 23.41 0.87 -8.35
CA THR A 268 22.52 2.02 -8.59
C THR A 268 21.30 1.57 -9.37
N GLY A 269 20.13 2.06 -8.99
CA GLY A 269 18.92 1.94 -9.81
C GLY A 269 18.98 2.95 -10.95
N VAL A 270 18.78 2.49 -12.16
CA VAL A 270 18.75 3.36 -13.35
C VAL A 270 17.48 3.14 -14.14
N TYR A 271 16.80 4.22 -14.49
CA TYR A 271 15.70 4.21 -15.45
C TYR A 271 16.14 4.96 -16.70
N LYS A 272 15.95 4.29 -17.87
CA LYS A 272 16.22 4.86 -19.18
C LYS A 272 14.92 5.19 -19.89
N THR A 273 14.65 6.47 -20.10
CA THR A 273 13.42 6.93 -20.77
C THR A 273 13.37 6.49 -22.25
N GLU A 274 12.22 6.67 -22.89
CA GLU A 274 12.04 6.34 -24.32
C GLU A 274 12.95 7.16 -25.23
N ASP A 275 13.27 8.39 -24.86
CA ASP A 275 14.20 9.29 -25.55
C ASP A 275 15.68 9.07 -25.17
N GLY A 276 15.94 8.17 -24.19
CA GLY A 276 17.28 7.76 -23.79
C GLY A 276 17.86 8.55 -22.61
N GLN A 277 17.11 9.45 -21.97
CA GLN A 277 17.55 10.12 -20.76
C GLN A 277 17.67 9.12 -19.60
N LEU A 278 18.69 9.28 -18.75
CA LEU A 278 18.94 8.42 -17.61
C LEU A 278 18.55 9.12 -16.31
N PHE A 279 17.85 8.40 -15.43
CA PHE A 279 17.58 8.81 -14.04
C PHE A 279 18.20 7.77 -13.12
N GLN A 280 18.88 8.25 -12.08
CA GLN A 280 19.59 7.42 -11.12
C GLN A 280 18.98 7.55 -9.73
N VAL A 281 18.93 6.42 -9.02
CA VAL A 281 18.41 6.35 -7.67
C VAL A 281 19.29 5.46 -6.79
N ASP A 282 19.36 5.77 -5.49
CA ASP A 282 19.85 4.80 -4.51
C ASP A 282 18.83 3.67 -4.39
N ILE A 283 19.31 2.44 -4.56
CA ILE A 283 18.47 1.24 -4.41
C ILE A 283 18.24 0.83 -2.96
N GLY A 284 18.85 1.49 -2.01
CA GLY A 284 18.63 1.28 -0.58
C GLY A 284 17.41 2.05 -0.10
N CYS A 285 16.36 1.35 0.33
CA CYS A 285 15.17 1.99 0.91
C CYS A 285 15.54 2.81 2.17
N PRO A 286 15.21 4.11 2.25
CA PRO A 286 15.56 4.95 3.41
C PRO A 286 14.92 4.49 4.73
N HIS A 287 13.84 3.69 4.67
CA HIS A 287 13.17 3.17 5.86
C HIS A 287 14.09 2.23 6.69
N MET A 288 14.60 1.16 6.09
CA MET A 288 15.44 0.15 6.77
C MET A 288 16.48 -0.49 5.84
N GLY A 289 16.86 0.13 4.74
CA GLY A 289 17.96 -0.30 3.88
C GLY A 289 17.70 -1.47 2.94
N CYS A 290 16.47 -1.96 2.82
CA CYS A 290 16.13 -3.04 1.89
C CYS A 290 16.39 -2.63 0.43
N GLU A 291 16.89 -3.56 -0.40
CA GLU A 291 17.07 -3.32 -1.83
C GLU A 291 15.72 -3.17 -2.53
N LEU A 292 15.56 -2.05 -3.23
CA LEU A 292 14.38 -1.75 -4.05
C LEU A 292 14.35 -2.60 -5.31
N THR A 293 13.16 -2.79 -5.86
CA THR A 293 12.94 -3.48 -7.13
C THR A 293 12.19 -2.59 -8.10
N TRP A 294 12.54 -2.68 -9.38
CA TRP A 294 11.82 -1.99 -10.44
C TRP A 294 10.45 -2.64 -10.69
N ASN A 295 9.42 -1.81 -10.80
CA ASN A 295 8.06 -2.20 -11.19
C ASN A 295 7.76 -1.57 -12.56
N PRO A 296 7.77 -2.35 -13.65
CA PRO A 296 7.59 -1.81 -15.00
C PRO A 296 6.16 -1.32 -15.28
N ASP A 297 5.14 -1.87 -14.62
CA ASP A 297 3.75 -1.44 -14.80
C ASP A 297 3.49 -0.04 -14.26
N GLU A 298 4.16 0.32 -13.16
CA GLU A 298 3.98 1.59 -12.47
C GLU A 298 5.12 2.58 -12.70
N ARG A 299 6.22 2.13 -13.37
CA ARG A 299 7.48 2.87 -13.53
C ARG A 299 7.97 3.42 -12.18
N SER A 300 8.03 2.53 -11.20
CA SER A 300 8.39 2.86 -9.82
C SER A 300 9.43 1.91 -9.25
N TRP A 301 10.15 2.39 -8.24
CA TRP A 301 11.03 1.60 -7.39
C TRP A 301 10.24 1.22 -6.15
N ASP A 302 10.01 -0.06 -5.95
CA ASP A 302 9.15 -0.59 -4.90
C ASP A 302 9.96 -1.40 -3.88
N CYS A 303 9.73 -1.16 -2.59
CA CYS A 303 10.39 -1.88 -1.50
C CYS A 303 9.65 -3.18 -1.16
N PRO A 304 10.28 -4.38 -1.33
CA PRO A 304 9.63 -5.65 -1.04
C PRO A 304 9.45 -5.92 0.46
N CYS A 305 10.13 -5.17 1.33
CA CYS A 305 10.05 -5.37 2.78
C CYS A 305 8.75 -4.77 3.35
N HIS A 306 8.57 -3.47 3.21
CA HIS A 306 7.47 -2.75 3.86
C HIS A 306 6.66 -1.88 2.90
N GLY A 307 6.92 -1.96 1.58
CA GLY A 307 6.10 -1.34 0.55
C GLY A 307 6.31 0.15 0.31
N SER A 308 7.42 0.75 0.76
CA SER A 308 7.79 2.10 0.32
C SER A 308 7.95 2.15 -1.19
N ARG A 309 7.47 3.22 -1.83
CA ARG A 309 7.49 3.38 -3.27
C ARG A 309 8.02 4.73 -3.70
N PHE A 310 8.73 4.73 -4.80
CA PHE A 310 9.36 5.93 -5.38
C PHE A 310 9.12 5.93 -6.89
N ASP A 311 8.91 7.11 -7.45
CA ASP A 311 8.83 7.24 -8.91
C ASP A 311 10.20 6.96 -9.56
N TYR A 312 10.23 6.93 -10.88
CA TYR A 312 11.46 6.66 -11.62
C TYR A 312 12.53 7.74 -11.44
N LYS A 313 12.18 8.92 -10.89
CA LYS A 313 13.12 10.00 -10.54
C LYS A 313 13.62 9.89 -9.10
N GLY A 314 13.06 8.99 -8.30
CA GLY A 314 13.39 8.83 -6.90
C GLY A 314 12.55 9.67 -5.94
N ASN A 315 11.50 10.36 -6.41
CA ASN A 315 10.56 11.03 -5.50
C ASN A 315 9.69 10.02 -4.79
N ARG A 316 9.44 10.22 -3.51
CA ARG A 316 8.58 9.34 -2.71
C ARG A 316 7.13 9.39 -3.22
N ILE A 317 6.53 8.21 -3.46
CA ILE A 317 5.11 8.02 -3.77
C ILE A 317 4.38 7.56 -2.51
N ASP A 318 4.88 6.49 -1.85
CA ASP A 318 4.27 5.85 -0.69
C ASP A 318 5.31 5.56 0.41
N GLY A 319 4.84 5.61 1.70
CA GLY A 319 5.65 5.23 2.86
C GLY A 319 5.74 3.71 3.07
N PRO A 320 6.44 3.28 4.16
CA PRO A 320 6.85 4.06 5.35
C PRO A 320 8.14 4.91 5.24
N ALA A 321 8.91 4.83 4.18
CA ALA A 321 10.05 5.74 4.00
C ALA A 321 9.59 7.21 3.98
N GLU A 322 10.35 8.09 4.59
CA GLU A 322 10.00 9.51 4.69
C GLU A 322 10.72 10.39 3.66
N GLU A 323 11.84 9.93 3.13
CA GLU A 323 12.70 10.63 2.19
C GLU A 323 12.67 9.99 0.81
N GLY A 324 13.03 10.74 -0.22
CA GLY A 324 13.25 10.23 -1.57
C GLY A 324 14.61 9.53 -1.72
N ILE A 325 14.85 8.98 -2.91
CA ILE A 325 16.03 8.19 -3.26
C ILE A 325 16.77 8.73 -4.49
N ALA A 326 16.42 9.92 -4.96
CA ALA A 326 17.06 10.53 -6.13
C ALA A 326 18.55 10.74 -5.88
N LEU A 327 19.39 10.36 -6.84
CA LEU A 327 20.80 10.71 -6.85
C LEU A 327 21.03 11.89 -7.79
N GLU A 328 21.89 12.83 -7.40
CA GLU A 328 22.37 13.86 -8.32
C GLU A 328 23.09 13.17 -9.49
N SER A 329 22.69 13.47 -10.71
CA SER A 329 23.19 12.80 -11.93
C SER A 329 24.71 12.99 -12.08
N SER A 330 25.44 11.88 -12.02
CA SER A 330 26.88 11.81 -12.29
C SER A 330 27.28 10.57 -13.07
N LEU A 331 26.45 10.13 -14.06
CA LEU A 331 26.95 9.24 -15.10
C LEU A 331 27.47 10.13 -16.23
N GLU A 332 28.79 10.42 -16.23
CA GLU A 332 29.55 10.77 -17.42
C GLU A 332 29.94 9.51 -18.20
#